data_3f1985b69114c140cbce27f6ebb7788d
#
_entry.id   3f1985b69114c140cbce27f6ebb7788d
#
_cell.length_a   1.000
_cell.length_b   1.000
_cell.length_c   1.000
_cell.angle_alpha   90.00
_cell.angle_beta   90.00
_cell.angle_gamma   90.00
#
_symmetry.space_group_name_H-M   'P 1'
#
loop_
_entity.id
_entity.type
_entity.pdbx_description
1 polymer ?
#
loop_
_entity_poly.entity_id
_entity_poly.type
_entity_poly.pdbx_seq_one_letter_code
_entity_poly.pdbx_strand_id
1 'polypeptide(L)'
;MNSSLIIACPKGRLESKVVKYLAERGLIIEKDFFDDEIRKLTFNTNVKEIKIIKLKPSDIRSYTILGAADIGFVGYDDILENSSENIVLLKKTNIGKCRISIASDMKKINFSEKKVFKVATKFQNISENYFKELNIQTETIKLNGSIELAVKYGVADMILDLVQSGQTLKDNHLYENQIINNDISTVIISSYFAYDTKKNLIKKLLLKGL
;
A
#
# COMPACT_ATOMS: atom_id res chain seq x y z
N MET A 1 -4.78 -31.57 -9.58
CA MET A 1 -4.46 -30.65 -8.46
C MET A 1 -5.58 -29.63 -8.38
N ASN A 2 -6.31 -29.54 -7.26
CA ASN A 2 -7.39 -28.57 -7.08
C ASN A 2 -6.75 -27.17 -7.07
N SER A 3 -6.88 -26.45 -8.18
CA SER A 3 -6.30 -25.10 -8.35
C SER A 3 -7.18 -24.07 -7.62
N SER A 4 -7.18 -24.07 -6.30
CA SER A 4 -7.84 -22.99 -5.54
C SER A 4 -7.08 -21.69 -5.76
N LEU A 5 -7.81 -20.59 -5.96
CA LEU A 5 -7.27 -19.23 -6.01
C LEU A 5 -7.33 -18.61 -4.61
N ILE A 6 -6.18 -18.20 -4.08
CA ILE A 6 -6.08 -17.56 -2.78
C ILE A 6 -5.88 -16.06 -2.97
N ILE A 7 -6.80 -15.26 -2.42
CA ILE A 7 -6.75 -13.80 -2.50
C ILE A 7 -6.42 -13.22 -1.13
N ALA A 8 -5.32 -12.46 -1.03
CA ALA A 8 -4.95 -11.73 0.18
C ALA A 8 -5.66 -10.37 0.25
N CYS A 9 -6.51 -10.22 1.28
CA CYS A 9 -7.26 -9.01 1.59
C CYS A 9 -6.58 -8.26 2.75
N PRO A 10 -6.36 -6.95 2.64
CA PRO A 10 -5.78 -6.17 3.72
C PRO A 10 -6.74 -5.99 4.88
N LYS A 11 -6.27 -6.17 6.12
CA LYS A 11 -6.98 -5.73 7.33
C LYS A 11 -7.02 -4.20 7.43
N GLY A 12 -8.06 -3.67 8.07
CA GLY A 12 -8.16 -2.26 8.45
C GLY A 12 -8.74 -1.36 7.37
N ARG A 13 -8.23 -0.16 7.22
CA ARG A 13 -8.86 0.94 6.45
C ARG A 13 -9.30 0.60 5.02
N LEU A 14 -8.62 -0.30 4.34
CA LEU A 14 -8.92 -0.66 2.95
C LEU A 14 -9.79 -1.92 2.83
N GLU A 15 -10.00 -2.66 3.92
CA GLU A 15 -10.70 -3.95 3.94
C GLU A 15 -12.09 -3.85 3.29
N SER A 16 -12.95 -2.97 3.80
CA SER A 16 -14.32 -2.81 3.31
C SER A 16 -14.38 -2.41 1.83
N LYS A 17 -13.41 -1.60 1.38
CA LYS A 17 -13.33 -1.16 -0.02
C LYS A 17 -12.90 -2.30 -0.94
N VAL A 18 -11.96 -3.15 -0.51
CA VAL A 18 -11.53 -4.35 -1.25
C VAL A 18 -12.66 -5.36 -1.30
N VAL A 19 -13.37 -5.60 -0.19
CA VAL A 19 -14.54 -6.48 -0.15
C VAL A 19 -15.61 -6.00 -1.13
N LYS A 20 -15.94 -4.71 -1.13
CA LYS A 20 -16.88 -4.11 -2.09
C LYS A 20 -16.43 -4.33 -3.53
N TYR A 21 -15.15 -4.11 -3.81
CA TYR A 21 -14.57 -4.34 -5.15
C TYR A 21 -14.74 -5.78 -5.62
N LEU A 22 -14.55 -6.76 -4.72
CA LEU A 22 -14.74 -8.19 -5.01
C LEU A 22 -16.23 -8.53 -5.20
N ALA A 23 -17.11 -7.98 -4.35
CA ALA A 23 -18.56 -8.18 -4.44
C ALA A 23 -19.15 -7.64 -5.77
N GLU A 24 -18.69 -6.48 -6.24
CA GLU A 24 -19.05 -5.93 -7.56
C GLU A 24 -18.67 -6.83 -8.73
N ARG A 25 -17.81 -7.84 -8.48
CA ARG A 25 -17.38 -8.88 -9.43
C ARG A 25 -18.01 -10.23 -9.17
N GLY A 26 -19.05 -10.26 -8.35
CA GLY A 26 -19.79 -11.48 -8.02
C GLY A 26 -19.11 -12.38 -6.99
N LEU A 27 -18.02 -11.93 -6.33
CA LEU A 27 -17.34 -12.71 -5.30
C LEU A 27 -17.86 -12.30 -3.91
N ILE A 28 -18.66 -13.16 -3.28
CA ILE A 28 -19.25 -12.93 -1.96
C ILE A 28 -18.46 -13.74 -0.94
N ILE A 29 -17.98 -13.08 0.12
CA ILE A 29 -17.21 -13.70 1.20
C ILE A 29 -18.16 -14.16 2.30
N GLU A 30 -17.85 -15.27 2.96
CA GLU A 30 -18.64 -15.79 4.08
C GLU A 30 -18.76 -14.76 5.22
N LYS A 31 -19.84 -14.84 6.00
CA LYS A 31 -20.20 -13.83 7.02
C LYS A 31 -19.16 -13.70 8.13
N ASP A 32 -18.51 -14.79 8.52
CA ASP A 32 -17.46 -14.80 9.55
C ASP A 32 -16.30 -13.83 9.27
N PHE A 33 -16.10 -13.47 8.00
CA PHE A 33 -15.08 -12.48 7.60
C PHE A 33 -15.30 -11.11 8.25
N PHE A 34 -16.54 -10.75 8.54
CA PHE A 34 -16.93 -9.43 9.05
C PHE A 34 -17.02 -9.39 10.58
N ASP A 35 -16.77 -10.51 11.24
CA ASP A 35 -16.80 -10.62 12.70
C ASP A 35 -15.37 -10.48 13.25
N ASP A 36 -15.10 -9.39 13.95
CA ASP A 36 -13.78 -9.10 14.51
C ASP A 36 -13.44 -9.98 15.74
N GLU A 37 -14.42 -10.66 16.34
CA GLU A 37 -14.19 -11.63 17.43
C GLU A 37 -13.66 -12.97 16.90
N ILE A 38 -13.92 -13.27 15.64
CA ILE A 38 -13.45 -14.49 14.98
C ILE A 38 -11.98 -14.36 14.60
N ARG A 39 -11.13 -15.20 15.21
CA ARG A 39 -9.68 -15.25 14.92
C ARG A 39 -9.29 -16.01 13.65
N LYS A 40 -10.27 -16.50 12.91
CA LYS A 40 -10.06 -17.15 11.61
C LYS A 40 -9.41 -16.17 10.62
N LEU A 41 -8.44 -16.66 9.86
CA LEU A 41 -7.69 -15.84 8.89
C LEU A 41 -7.93 -16.29 7.44
N THR A 42 -8.61 -17.42 7.23
CA THR A 42 -8.95 -17.96 5.90
C THR A 42 -10.46 -18.13 5.80
N PHE A 43 -11.05 -17.60 4.76
CA PHE A 43 -12.49 -17.51 4.56
C PHE A 43 -12.89 -18.10 3.22
N ASN A 44 -14.05 -18.77 3.17
CA ASN A 44 -14.62 -19.26 1.93
C ASN A 44 -15.40 -18.15 1.22
N THR A 45 -15.68 -18.40 -0.06
CA THR A 45 -16.52 -17.52 -0.87
C THR A 45 -17.66 -18.33 -1.50
N ASN A 46 -18.58 -17.64 -2.17
CA ASN A 46 -19.62 -18.28 -2.99
C ASN A 46 -19.05 -19.09 -4.18
N VAL A 47 -17.74 -18.95 -4.47
CA VAL A 47 -17.02 -19.73 -5.49
C VAL A 47 -16.10 -20.70 -4.79
N LYS A 48 -16.40 -21.99 -4.84
CA LYS A 48 -15.71 -23.08 -4.10
C LYS A 48 -14.19 -23.08 -4.28
N GLU A 49 -13.72 -22.68 -5.46
CA GLU A 49 -12.31 -22.66 -5.82
C GLU A 49 -11.59 -21.39 -5.33
N ILE A 50 -12.30 -20.40 -4.76
CA ILE A 50 -11.71 -19.12 -4.33
C ILE A 50 -11.80 -18.98 -2.82
N LYS A 51 -10.67 -18.71 -2.19
CA LYS A 51 -10.56 -18.40 -0.75
C LYS A 51 -9.96 -17.04 -0.54
N ILE A 52 -10.34 -16.40 0.55
CA ILE A 52 -9.78 -15.13 1.00
C ILE A 52 -8.92 -15.38 2.24
N ILE A 53 -7.73 -14.77 2.28
CA ILE A 53 -6.94 -14.69 3.50
C ILE A 53 -6.85 -13.23 3.95
N LYS A 54 -6.99 -13.00 5.27
CA LYS A 54 -7.01 -11.68 5.89
C LYS A 54 -5.66 -11.39 6.51
N LEU A 55 -4.90 -10.44 5.94
CA LEU A 55 -3.51 -10.16 6.32
C LEU A 55 -3.30 -8.68 6.71
N LYS A 56 -2.23 -8.40 7.44
CA LYS A 56 -1.73 -7.03 7.58
C LYS A 56 -1.28 -6.52 6.20
N PRO A 57 -1.55 -5.24 5.87
CA PRO A 57 -1.16 -4.68 4.57
C PRO A 57 0.34 -4.88 4.24
N SER A 58 1.21 -4.74 5.24
CA SER A 58 2.68 -4.94 5.10
C SER A 58 3.09 -6.35 4.66
N ASP A 59 2.25 -7.35 4.88
CA ASP A 59 2.61 -8.75 4.69
C ASP A 59 2.10 -9.31 3.35
N ILE A 60 1.09 -8.66 2.75
CA ILE A 60 0.39 -9.15 1.55
C ILE A 60 1.36 -9.38 0.40
N ARG A 61 2.28 -8.43 0.15
CA ARG A 61 3.28 -8.54 -0.90
C ARG A 61 4.13 -9.80 -0.71
N SER A 62 4.66 -10.03 0.49
CA SER A 62 5.49 -11.20 0.81
C SER A 62 4.72 -12.50 0.64
N TYR A 63 3.48 -12.59 1.13
CA TYR A 63 2.61 -13.76 0.95
C TYR A 63 2.33 -14.05 -0.54
N THR A 64 2.20 -13.00 -1.36
CA THR A 64 1.99 -13.16 -2.79
C THR A 64 3.26 -13.64 -3.50
N ILE A 65 4.43 -13.06 -3.20
CA ILE A 65 5.70 -13.45 -3.81
C ILE A 65 6.06 -14.90 -3.46
N LEU A 66 5.84 -15.29 -2.20
CA LEU A 66 6.14 -16.63 -1.69
C LEU A 66 5.10 -17.68 -2.12
N GLY A 67 4.05 -17.29 -2.84
CA GLY A 67 3.04 -18.21 -3.37
C GLY A 67 2.00 -18.69 -2.36
N ALA A 68 1.97 -18.11 -1.15
CA ALA A 68 0.93 -18.38 -0.17
C ALA A 68 -0.40 -17.66 -0.50
N ALA A 69 -0.33 -16.58 -1.27
CA ALA A 69 -1.46 -15.95 -1.94
C ALA A 69 -1.20 -15.88 -3.44
N ASP A 70 -2.23 -16.07 -4.26
CA ASP A 70 -2.14 -15.96 -5.71
C ASP A 70 -2.37 -14.52 -6.19
N ILE A 71 -3.23 -13.80 -5.48
CA ILE A 71 -3.56 -12.38 -5.71
C ILE A 71 -3.42 -11.64 -4.39
N GLY A 72 -2.79 -10.45 -4.44
CA GLY A 72 -2.69 -9.53 -3.31
C GLY A 72 -3.21 -8.14 -3.67
N PHE A 73 -3.91 -7.50 -2.71
CA PHE A 73 -4.28 -6.09 -2.79
C PHE A 73 -3.30 -5.27 -1.95
N VAL A 74 -2.41 -4.53 -2.59
CA VAL A 74 -1.35 -3.73 -1.95
C VAL A 74 -1.43 -2.28 -2.35
N GLY A 75 -0.87 -1.36 -1.56
CA GLY A 75 -0.68 0.01 -1.99
C GLY A 75 0.35 0.12 -3.12
N TYR A 76 0.14 1.01 -4.07
CA TYR A 76 1.15 1.27 -5.11
C TYR A 76 2.44 1.87 -4.54
N ASP A 77 2.34 2.52 -3.39
CA ASP A 77 3.47 2.97 -2.58
C ASP A 77 4.41 1.82 -2.17
N ASP A 78 3.85 0.64 -1.85
CA ASP A 78 4.64 -0.55 -1.52
C ASP A 78 5.44 -1.06 -2.74
N ILE A 79 4.85 -0.98 -3.94
CA ILE A 79 5.53 -1.36 -5.18
C ILE A 79 6.64 -0.36 -5.54
N LEU A 80 6.44 0.92 -5.29
CA LEU A 80 7.45 1.96 -5.51
C LEU A 80 8.60 1.89 -4.50
N GLU A 81 8.29 1.55 -3.24
CA GLU A 81 9.28 1.43 -2.17
C GLU A 81 10.13 0.17 -2.29
N ASN A 82 9.52 -0.93 -2.70
CA ASN A 82 10.19 -2.21 -2.76
C ASN A 82 10.43 -2.65 -4.21
N SER A 83 11.42 -3.49 -4.44
CA SER A 83 11.65 -4.07 -5.76
C SER A 83 10.40 -4.81 -6.28
N SER A 84 10.09 -4.65 -7.56
CA SER A 84 8.97 -5.32 -8.23
C SER A 84 9.34 -6.72 -8.77
N GLU A 85 10.50 -7.26 -8.40
CA GLU A 85 10.92 -8.58 -8.79
C GLU A 85 9.92 -9.65 -8.36
N ASN A 86 9.65 -10.60 -9.24
CA ASN A 86 8.69 -11.69 -9.06
C ASN A 86 7.23 -11.28 -8.86
N ILE A 87 6.87 -10.05 -9.23
CA ILE A 87 5.50 -9.54 -9.16
C ILE A 87 4.98 -9.17 -10.55
N VAL A 88 3.76 -9.62 -10.86
CA VAL A 88 2.95 -9.12 -11.97
C VAL A 88 1.95 -8.12 -11.43
N LEU A 89 2.02 -6.87 -11.87
CA LEU A 89 0.98 -5.88 -11.60
C LEU A 89 -0.20 -6.16 -12.53
N LEU A 90 -1.30 -6.66 -11.97
CA LEU A 90 -2.47 -7.07 -12.73
C LEU A 90 -3.38 -5.90 -13.07
N LYS A 91 -3.61 -5.02 -12.10
CA LYS A 91 -4.54 -3.90 -12.25
C LYS A 91 -4.29 -2.82 -11.21
N LYS A 92 -4.33 -1.55 -11.62
CA LYS A 92 -4.47 -0.41 -10.74
C LYS A 92 -5.95 -0.15 -10.47
N THR A 93 -6.31 0.10 -9.22
CA THR A 93 -7.70 0.36 -8.81
C THR A 93 -7.90 1.82 -8.43
N ASN A 94 -9.16 2.21 -8.15
CA ASN A 94 -9.47 3.51 -7.57
C ASN A 94 -9.61 3.46 -6.04
N ILE A 95 -9.20 2.36 -5.39
CA ILE A 95 -9.33 2.16 -3.96
C ILE A 95 -8.20 2.89 -3.24
N GLY A 96 -8.55 3.70 -2.23
CA GLY A 96 -7.59 4.33 -1.34
C GLY A 96 -6.67 5.35 -2.01
N LYS A 97 -7.19 6.11 -2.99
CA LYS A 97 -6.41 7.18 -3.65
C LYS A 97 -5.80 8.14 -2.64
N CYS A 98 -4.53 8.41 -2.81
CA CYS A 98 -3.74 9.35 -2.03
C CYS A 98 -2.53 9.81 -2.84
N ARG A 99 -1.65 10.58 -2.23
CA ARG A 99 -0.40 11.06 -2.83
C ARG A 99 0.76 10.86 -1.86
N ILE A 100 1.98 10.79 -2.37
CA ILE A 100 3.21 10.86 -1.58
C ILE A 100 3.65 12.31 -1.59
N SER A 101 3.87 12.87 -0.40
CA SER A 101 4.24 14.27 -0.26
C SER A 101 5.32 14.47 0.79
N ILE A 102 6.09 15.55 0.63
CA ILE A 102 6.96 16.10 1.66
C ILE A 102 6.17 17.13 2.45
N ALA A 103 6.28 17.09 3.77
CA ALA A 103 5.70 18.07 4.65
C ALA A 103 6.66 18.46 5.79
N SER A 104 6.58 19.72 6.24
CA SER A 104 7.37 20.28 7.33
C SER A 104 6.55 21.32 8.10
N ASP A 105 7.10 21.83 9.20
CA ASP A 105 6.54 22.96 9.95
C ASP A 105 6.74 24.32 9.28
N MET A 106 7.55 24.39 8.22
CA MET A 106 7.78 25.57 7.42
C MET A 106 6.87 25.61 6.19
N LYS A 107 6.32 26.80 5.88
CA LYS A 107 5.51 27.00 4.65
C LYS A 107 6.30 26.72 3.36
N LYS A 108 7.60 26.95 3.39
CA LYS A 108 8.52 26.72 2.26
C LYS A 108 9.86 26.24 2.80
N ILE A 109 10.32 25.10 2.31
CA ILE A 109 11.63 24.56 2.63
C ILE A 109 12.67 25.25 1.74
N ASN A 110 13.73 25.79 2.37
CA ASN A 110 14.89 26.30 1.66
C ASN A 110 16.04 25.28 1.76
N PHE A 111 16.24 24.49 0.73
CA PHE A 111 17.27 23.47 0.70
C PHE A 111 18.72 23.98 0.69
N SER A 112 18.93 25.30 0.60
CA SER A 112 20.26 25.92 0.71
C SER A 112 20.68 26.20 2.16
N GLU A 113 19.80 26.10 3.14
CA GLU A 113 20.06 26.45 4.54
C GLU A 113 20.90 25.41 5.28
N LYS A 114 20.84 24.15 4.86
CA LYS A 114 21.56 23.05 5.49
C LYS A 114 22.31 22.23 4.46
N LYS A 115 23.45 21.64 4.90
CA LYS A 115 24.18 20.66 4.06
C LYS A 115 23.46 19.31 4.00
N VAL A 116 22.83 18.89 5.08
CA VAL A 116 22.12 17.59 5.19
C VAL A 116 20.78 17.82 5.89
N PHE A 117 19.69 17.35 5.28
CA PHE A 117 18.36 17.37 5.86
C PHE A 117 17.98 16.01 6.43
N LYS A 118 17.31 16.00 7.57
CA LYS A 118 16.75 14.79 8.18
C LYS A 118 15.32 14.59 7.71
N VAL A 119 15.03 13.42 7.11
CA VAL A 119 13.70 13.07 6.57
C VAL A 119 13.15 11.86 7.31
N ALA A 120 12.07 12.03 8.07
CA ALA A 120 11.39 10.91 8.70
C ALA A 120 10.38 10.30 7.72
N THR A 121 10.47 9.00 7.50
CA THR A 121 9.59 8.28 6.58
C THR A 121 9.63 6.78 6.81
N LYS A 122 8.59 6.07 6.37
CA LYS A 122 8.62 4.62 6.18
C LYS A 122 9.11 4.22 4.78
N PHE A 123 9.21 5.18 3.85
CA PHE A 123 9.53 5.01 2.44
C PHE A 123 10.97 5.46 2.16
N GLN A 124 11.94 4.67 2.63
CA GLN A 124 13.36 5.04 2.55
C GLN A 124 13.84 5.15 1.10
N ASN A 125 13.52 4.14 0.27
CA ASN A 125 13.97 4.10 -1.12
C ASN A 125 13.34 5.22 -1.96
N ILE A 126 12.06 5.50 -1.77
CA ILE A 126 11.38 6.62 -2.44
C ILE A 126 12.03 7.94 -2.04
N SER A 127 12.31 8.12 -0.73
CA SER A 127 12.94 9.31 -0.20
C SER A 127 14.34 9.51 -0.76
N GLU A 128 15.18 8.51 -0.67
CA GLU A 128 16.58 8.56 -1.14
C GLU A 128 16.67 8.85 -2.64
N ASN A 129 15.85 8.16 -3.45
CA ASN A 129 15.83 8.36 -4.89
C ASN A 129 15.39 9.79 -5.25
N TYR A 130 14.33 10.29 -4.62
CA TYR A 130 13.81 11.62 -4.88
C TYR A 130 14.85 12.71 -4.57
N PHE A 131 15.46 12.69 -3.37
CA PHE A 131 16.44 13.71 -2.99
C PHE A 131 17.76 13.58 -3.75
N LYS A 132 18.14 12.36 -4.13
CA LYS A 132 19.30 12.13 -5.01
C LYS A 132 19.13 12.76 -6.38
N GLU A 133 17.94 12.65 -6.99
CA GLU A 133 17.63 13.30 -8.28
C GLU A 133 17.72 14.82 -8.20
N LEU A 134 17.43 15.40 -7.04
CA LEU A 134 17.53 16.83 -6.78
C LEU A 134 18.94 17.29 -6.34
N ASN A 135 19.90 16.37 -6.19
CA ASN A 135 21.23 16.62 -5.61
C ASN A 135 21.18 17.22 -4.19
N ILE A 136 20.18 16.83 -3.39
CA ILE A 136 20.02 17.25 -2.01
C ILE A 136 20.49 16.10 -1.10
N GLN A 137 21.41 16.41 -0.19
CA GLN A 137 21.88 15.43 0.79
C GLN A 137 20.87 15.29 1.92
N THR A 138 20.46 14.03 2.19
CA THR A 138 19.51 13.71 3.25
C THR A 138 19.98 12.54 4.11
N GLU A 139 19.58 12.57 5.37
CA GLU A 139 19.63 11.45 6.32
C GLU A 139 18.19 10.93 6.50
N THR A 140 17.92 9.72 6.05
CA THR A 140 16.58 9.13 6.16
C THR A 140 16.42 8.40 7.51
N ILE A 141 15.42 8.83 8.29
CA ILE A 141 15.04 8.22 9.58
C ILE A 141 13.82 7.35 9.37
N LYS A 142 13.98 6.03 9.51
CA LYS A 142 12.87 5.08 9.32
C LYS A 142 11.93 5.10 10.50
N LEU A 143 10.70 5.55 10.28
CA LEU A 143 9.59 5.50 11.23
C LEU A 143 8.35 4.87 10.57
N ASN A 144 7.61 4.05 11.32
CA ASN A 144 6.46 3.31 10.77
C ASN A 144 5.08 3.92 11.08
N GLY A 145 5.03 4.96 11.90
CA GLY A 145 3.79 5.65 12.25
C GLY A 145 4.03 6.88 13.10
N SER A 146 3.02 7.77 13.19
CA SER A 146 3.09 9.05 13.92
C SER A 146 4.31 9.89 13.56
N ILE A 147 4.68 9.87 12.28
CA ILE A 147 5.92 10.49 11.81
C ILE A 147 5.88 12.02 11.87
N GLU A 148 4.68 12.62 11.95
CA GLU A 148 4.47 14.05 12.15
C GLU A 148 5.14 14.54 13.43
N LEU A 149 5.20 13.68 14.46
CA LEU A 149 5.86 13.99 15.71
C LEU A 149 7.37 14.17 15.56
N ALA A 150 7.99 13.55 14.55
CA ALA A 150 9.42 13.70 14.31
C ALA A 150 9.80 15.14 13.98
N VAL A 151 8.98 15.87 13.22
CA VAL A 151 9.18 17.30 12.97
C VAL A 151 8.89 18.11 14.20
N LYS A 152 7.74 17.87 14.84
CA LYS A 152 7.31 18.60 16.05
C LYS A 152 8.35 18.58 17.17
N TYR A 153 9.06 17.47 17.34
CA TYR A 153 10.06 17.30 18.38
C TYR A 153 11.52 17.45 17.89
N GLY A 154 11.73 17.97 16.68
CA GLY A 154 13.06 18.27 16.15
C GLY A 154 13.91 17.04 15.85
N VAL A 155 13.30 15.85 15.70
CA VAL A 155 13.99 14.61 15.30
C VAL A 155 14.31 14.64 13.81
N ALA A 156 13.41 15.22 13.01
CA ALA A 156 13.58 15.40 11.57
C ALA A 156 13.20 16.82 11.15
N ASP A 157 13.74 17.28 10.01
CA ASP A 157 13.39 18.58 9.44
C ASP A 157 12.10 18.52 8.63
N MET A 158 11.77 17.33 8.10
CA MET A 158 10.59 17.08 7.29
C MET A 158 10.19 15.63 7.33
N ILE A 159 8.98 15.36 6.89
CA ILE A 159 8.46 14.01 6.66
C ILE A 159 8.23 13.77 5.17
N LEU A 160 8.29 12.49 4.76
CA LEU A 160 7.79 12.00 3.49
C LEU A 160 6.76 10.91 3.78
N ASP A 161 5.49 11.15 3.46
CA ASP A 161 4.40 10.20 3.77
C ASP A 161 3.25 10.27 2.77
N LEU A 162 2.30 9.34 2.95
CA LEU A 162 1.03 9.32 2.22
C LEU A 162 0.08 10.38 2.77
N VAL A 163 -0.39 11.23 1.89
CA VAL A 163 -1.38 12.26 2.20
C VAL A 163 -2.65 11.97 1.41
N GLN A 164 -3.77 11.78 2.13
CA GLN A 164 -5.08 11.60 1.50
C GLN A 164 -5.86 12.92 1.48
N SER A 165 -6.34 13.39 2.63
CA SER A 165 -7.05 14.67 2.78
C SER A 165 -6.14 15.82 3.21
N GLY A 166 -4.99 15.50 3.81
CA GLY A 166 -4.11 16.46 4.45
C GLY A 166 -4.56 16.90 5.85
N GLN A 167 -5.62 16.29 6.39
CA GLN A 167 -6.13 16.68 7.72
C GLN A 167 -5.10 16.40 8.82
N THR A 168 -4.44 15.24 8.81
CA THR A 168 -3.40 14.90 9.78
C THR A 168 -2.25 15.91 9.79
N LEU A 169 -1.83 16.39 8.61
CA LEU A 169 -0.81 17.44 8.53
C LEU A 169 -1.27 18.73 9.19
N LYS A 170 -2.50 19.16 8.90
CA LYS A 170 -3.09 20.38 9.50
C LYS A 170 -3.21 20.28 11.02
N ASP A 171 -3.69 19.14 11.53
CA ASP A 171 -3.85 18.91 12.96
C ASP A 171 -2.51 18.89 13.71
N ASN A 172 -1.41 18.60 13.01
CA ASN A 172 -0.05 18.64 13.54
C ASN A 172 0.75 19.89 13.12
N HIS A 173 0.08 20.92 12.57
CA HIS A 173 0.69 22.20 12.14
C HIS A 173 1.78 22.04 11.09
N LEU A 174 1.67 21.02 10.23
CA LEU A 174 2.58 20.81 9.12
C LEU A 174 1.98 21.34 7.80
N TYR A 175 2.84 21.88 6.97
CA TYR A 175 2.52 22.29 5.61
C TYR A 175 2.95 21.22 4.63
N GLU A 176 2.10 20.90 3.67
CA GLU A 176 2.45 20.06 2.54
C GLU A 176 3.29 20.89 1.55
N ASN A 177 4.60 20.67 1.56
CA ASN A 177 5.53 21.49 0.79
C ASN A 177 5.66 21.05 -0.67
N GLN A 178 5.67 19.72 -0.92
CA GLN A 178 5.88 19.17 -2.25
C GLN A 178 5.13 17.86 -2.42
N ILE A 179 4.41 17.71 -3.53
CA ILE A 179 3.85 16.44 -3.96
C ILE A 179 4.88 15.73 -4.84
N ILE A 180 5.29 14.52 -4.44
CA ILE A 180 6.24 13.68 -5.19
C ILE A 180 5.49 12.81 -6.20
N ASN A 181 4.38 12.20 -5.77
CA ASN A 181 3.56 11.35 -6.63
C ASN A 181 2.07 11.50 -6.24
N ASN A 182 1.26 11.96 -7.16
CA ASN A 182 -0.18 12.19 -6.94
C ASN A 182 -1.08 11.01 -7.36
N ASP A 183 -0.49 9.91 -7.83
CA ASP A 183 -1.22 8.78 -8.40
C ASP A 183 -0.97 7.48 -7.61
N ILE A 184 -1.19 7.54 -6.32
CA ILE A 184 -1.10 6.40 -5.42
C ILE A 184 -2.51 5.85 -5.14
N SER A 185 -2.66 4.53 -5.31
CA SER A 185 -3.90 3.81 -4.99
C SER A 185 -3.60 2.33 -4.74
N THR A 186 -4.59 1.55 -4.35
CA THR A 186 -4.43 0.10 -4.25
C THR A 186 -4.24 -0.51 -5.63
N VAL A 187 -3.26 -1.38 -5.75
CA VAL A 187 -3.01 -2.20 -6.95
C VAL A 187 -3.24 -3.67 -6.63
N ILE A 188 -3.56 -4.44 -7.66
CA ILE A 188 -3.74 -5.89 -7.59
C ILE A 188 -2.48 -6.51 -8.18
N ILE A 189 -1.84 -7.37 -7.39
CA ILE A 189 -0.61 -8.06 -7.77
C ILE A 189 -0.80 -9.57 -7.78
N SER A 190 0.08 -10.26 -8.50
CA SER A 190 0.23 -11.71 -8.48
C SER A 190 1.71 -12.06 -8.56
N SER A 191 2.11 -13.25 -8.13
CA SER A 191 3.42 -13.78 -8.50
C SER A 191 3.40 -14.23 -9.98
N TYR A 192 4.57 -14.30 -10.63
CA TYR A 192 4.66 -14.83 -11.98
C TYR A 192 4.12 -16.25 -12.06
N PHE A 193 4.44 -17.11 -11.09
CA PHE A 193 3.98 -18.49 -11.05
C PHE A 193 2.46 -18.59 -10.95
N ALA A 194 1.84 -17.84 -10.03
CA ALA A 194 0.39 -17.86 -9.86
C ALA A 194 -0.32 -17.29 -11.09
N TYR A 195 0.22 -16.22 -11.68
CA TYR A 195 -0.32 -15.63 -12.91
C TYR A 195 -0.29 -16.62 -14.07
N ASP A 196 0.83 -17.32 -14.28
CA ASP A 196 0.96 -18.27 -15.38
C ASP A 196 0.03 -19.48 -15.21
N THR A 197 0.02 -20.08 -14.01
CA THR A 197 -0.75 -21.31 -13.73
C THR A 197 -2.25 -21.08 -13.57
N LYS A 198 -2.70 -19.90 -13.13
CA LYS A 198 -4.11 -19.57 -12.81
C LYS A 198 -4.67 -18.42 -13.65
N LYS A 199 -4.01 -18.06 -14.74
CA LYS A 199 -4.31 -16.90 -15.60
C LYS A 199 -5.78 -16.79 -15.99
N ASN A 200 -6.44 -17.88 -16.33
CA ASN A 200 -7.82 -17.87 -16.77
C ASN A 200 -8.79 -17.48 -15.65
N LEU A 201 -8.57 -18.01 -14.44
CA LEU A 201 -9.40 -17.69 -13.26
C LEU A 201 -9.15 -16.25 -12.79
N ILE A 202 -7.90 -15.82 -12.78
CA ILE A 202 -7.51 -14.43 -12.47
C ILE A 202 -8.16 -13.45 -13.45
N LYS A 203 -8.07 -13.70 -14.76
CA LYS A 203 -8.70 -12.86 -15.77
C LYS A 203 -10.22 -12.83 -15.66
N LYS A 204 -10.85 -13.97 -15.40
CA LYS A 204 -12.30 -14.05 -15.21
C LYS A 204 -12.73 -13.15 -14.05
N LEU A 205 -12.07 -13.26 -12.89
CA LEU A 205 -12.35 -12.43 -11.72
C LEU A 205 -12.16 -10.93 -11.98
N LEU A 206 -11.04 -10.54 -12.63
CA LEU A 206 -10.68 -9.14 -12.74
C LEU A 206 -11.34 -8.38 -13.89
N LEU A 207 -11.68 -9.05 -14.99
CA LEU A 207 -12.18 -8.43 -16.22
C LEU A 207 -13.69 -8.56 -16.41
N LYS A 208 -14.28 -9.72 -16.09
CA LYS A 208 -15.68 -10.03 -16.42
C LYS A 208 -16.59 -10.17 -15.19
N GLY A 209 -16.00 -10.29 -13.98
CA GLY A 209 -16.74 -10.79 -12.83
C GLY A 209 -16.98 -12.32 -12.91
N LEU A 210 -17.46 -12.88 -11.83
CA LEU A 210 -17.76 -14.32 -11.66
C LEU A 210 -19.22 -14.63 -11.90
#